data_c1b0df9fb462045573b9f7c8e4f6f6bd
#
_entry.id   c1b0df9fb462045573b9f7c8e4f6f6bd
#
_cell.length_a   1.000
_cell.length_b   1.000
_cell.length_c   1.000
_cell.angle_alpha   90.00
_cell.angle_beta   90.00
_cell.angle_gamma   90.00
#
_symmetry.space_group_name_H-M   'P 1'
#
loop_
_entity.id
_entity.type
_entity.pdbx_description
1 polymer ?
#
loop_
_entity_poly.entity_id
_entity_poly.type
_entity_poly.pdbx_seq_one_letter_code
_entity_poly.pdbx_strand_id
1 'polypeptide(L)'
;MQTVIQVIASGRGSLREKIISDPRLQKFGLIPTEHMRPGRSHGWAKIHSAREAHGAINLEWHGRSGTLICRVVTKLGNKPNSIIGDFIDYLLARHQSRILAIHIMRR
;
A
#
# COMPACT_ATOMS: atom_id res chain seq x y z
N MET A 1 -3.78 16.77 3.75
CA MET A 1 -3.44 15.90 4.92
C MET A 1 -2.92 14.57 4.40
N GLN A 2 -1.82 14.12 4.95
CA GLN A 2 -1.20 12.86 4.54
C GLN A 2 -1.32 11.84 5.66
N THR A 3 -1.69 10.61 5.30
CA THR A 3 -1.71 9.49 6.24
C THR A 3 -0.60 8.51 5.85
N VAL A 4 0.14 8.04 6.82
CA VAL A 4 1.19 7.04 6.61
C VAL A 4 0.80 5.74 7.31
N ILE A 5 0.86 4.64 6.57
CA ILE A 5 0.64 3.31 7.12
C ILE A 5 1.98 2.60 7.13
N GLN A 6 2.40 2.16 8.31
CA GLN A 6 3.62 1.40 8.48
C GLN A 6 3.25 -0.06 8.75
N VAL A 7 3.72 -0.97 7.91
CA VAL A 7 3.48 -2.41 8.06
C VAL A 7 4.79 -3.07 8.44
N ILE A 8 4.82 -3.71 9.61
CA ILE A 8 5.95 -4.51 10.05
C ILE A 8 5.69 -5.95 9.61
N ALA A 9 6.56 -6.49 8.78
CA ALA A 9 6.36 -7.79 8.16
C ALA A 9 7.44 -8.79 8.55
N SER A 10 7.09 -10.06 8.53
CA SER A 10 8.00 -11.19 8.69
C SER A 10 8.16 -11.94 7.38
N GLY A 11 9.06 -12.93 7.35
CA GLY A 11 9.26 -13.76 6.18
C GLY A 11 10.23 -13.17 5.18
N ARG A 12 10.44 -13.91 4.09
CA ARG A 12 11.39 -13.53 3.05
C ARG A 12 10.70 -12.86 1.87
N GLY A 13 11.46 -12.01 1.20
CA GLY A 13 11.03 -11.35 0.00
C GLY A 13 10.23 -10.09 0.25
N SER A 14 10.09 -9.31 -0.80
CA SER A 14 9.42 -8.02 -0.73
C SER A 14 7.91 -8.18 -0.63
N LEU A 15 7.32 -7.66 0.44
CA LEU A 15 5.87 -7.60 0.56
C LEU A 15 5.27 -6.69 -0.52
N ARG A 16 5.98 -5.64 -0.90
CA ARG A 16 5.58 -4.75 -2.00
C ARG A 16 5.40 -5.53 -3.30
N GLU A 17 6.37 -6.38 -3.65
CA GLU A 17 6.26 -7.21 -4.87
C GLU A 17 5.06 -8.14 -4.82
N LYS A 18 4.81 -8.74 -3.68
CA LYS A 18 3.67 -9.64 -3.52
C LYS A 18 2.34 -8.90 -3.67
N ILE A 19 2.26 -7.69 -3.17
CA ILE A 19 1.05 -6.86 -3.31
C ILE A 19 0.82 -6.49 -4.77
N ILE A 20 1.84 -5.96 -5.43
CA ILE A 20 1.73 -5.46 -6.81
C ILE A 20 1.42 -6.59 -7.79
N SER A 21 1.95 -7.78 -7.56
CA SER A 21 1.74 -8.92 -8.44
C SER A 21 0.51 -9.76 -8.08
N ASP A 22 -0.23 -9.41 -7.03
CA ASP A 22 -1.39 -10.17 -6.60
C ASP A 22 -2.61 -9.83 -7.47
N PRO A 23 -3.13 -10.79 -8.28
CA PRO A 23 -4.29 -10.51 -9.11
C PRO A 23 -5.58 -10.24 -8.31
N ARG A 24 -5.61 -10.62 -7.03
CA ARG A 24 -6.77 -10.41 -6.17
C ARG A 24 -6.85 -9.00 -5.59
N LEU A 25 -5.81 -8.19 -5.80
CA LEU A 25 -5.83 -6.80 -5.35
C LEU A 25 -7.05 -6.05 -5.89
N GLN A 26 -7.43 -6.32 -7.14
CA GLN A 26 -8.58 -5.69 -7.78
C GLN A 26 -9.91 -6.01 -7.08
N LYS A 27 -10.02 -7.18 -6.47
CA LYS A 27 -11.25 -7.56 -5.74
C LYS A 27 -11.48 -6.68 -4.52
N PHE A 28 -10.45 -6.02 -4.04
CA PHE A 28 -10.52 -5.11 -2.91
C PHE A 28 -10.65 -3.65 -3.36
N GLY A 29 -10.89 -3.42 -4.64
CA GLY A 29 -11.05 -2.06 -5.17
C GLY A 29 -9.73 -1.32 -5.36
N LEU A 30 -8.62 -2.05 -5.51
CA LEU A 30 -7.29 -1.47 -5.64
C LEU A 30 -6.63 -1.90 -6.94
N ILE A 31 -5.96 -0.97 -7.61
CA ILE A 31 -5.35 -1.22 -8.92
C ILE A 31 -3.87 -0.83 -8.85
N PRO A 32 -2.93 -1.77 -9.17
CA PRO A 32 -1.53 -1.42 -9.18
C PRO A 32 -1.18 -0.58 -10.41
N THR A 33 -0.26 0.35 -10.26
CA THR A 33 0.31 1.12 -11.35
C THR A 33 1.54 0.37 -11.85
N GLU A 34 1.54 -0.02 -13.13
CA GLU A 34 2.58 -0.87 -13.71
C GLU A 34 3.89 -0.14 -14.02
N HIS A 35 3.83 1.18 -14.17
CA HIS A 35 5.01 1.94 -14.60
C HIS A 35 5.71 2.60 -13.43
N MET A 36 6.99 2.26 -13.26
CA MET A 36 7.88 2.98 -12.36
C MET A 36 8.32 4.27 -13.04
N ARG A 37 8.14 5.40 -12.34
CA ARG A 37 8.64 6.66 -12.84
C ARG A 37 10.17 6.71 -12.74
N PRO A 38 10.88 7.28 -13.73
CA PRO A 38 12.31 7.49 -13.61
C PRO A 38 12.67 8.23 -12.32
N GLY A 39 13.77 7.84 -11.69
CA GLY A 39 14.25 8.47 -10.47
C GLY A 39 13.65 7.91 -9.18
N ARG A 40 12.71 6.99 -9.26
CA ARG A 40 12.18 6.33 -8.06
C ARG A 40 13.06 5.13 -7.67
N SER A 41 13.14 4.86 -6.37
CA SER A 41 13.90 3.72 -5.85
C SER A 41 13.28 2.40 -6.27
N HIS A 42 14.08 1.35 -6.28
CA HIS A 42 13.59 0.00 -6.62
C HIS A 42 12.52 -0.53 -5.67
N GLY A 43 12.47 -0.01 -4.46
CA GLY A 43 11.46 -0.41 -3.48
C GLY A 43 10.12 0.30 -3.63
N TRP A 44 9.98 1.18 -4.62
CA TRP A 44 8.80 2.03 -4.76
C TRP A 44 7.78 1.43 -5.73
N ALA A 45 6.51 1.54 -5.37
CA ALA A 45 5.39 1.19 -6.23
C ALA A 45 4.18 2.05 -5.86
N LYS A 46 3.14 2.00 -6.68
CA LYS A 46 1.93 2.78 -6.45
C LYS A 46 0.70 1.94 -6.74
N ILE A 47 -0.30 2.05 -5.86
CA ILE A 47 -1.64 1.53 -6.12
C ILE A 47 -2.64 2.68 -6.00
N HIS A 48 -3.74 2.58 -6.74
CA HIS A 48 -4.81 3.58 -6.65
C HIS A 48 -6.15 2.90 -6.45
N SER A 49 -7.13 3.66 -5.96
CA SER A 49 -8.46 3.16 -5.73
C SER A 49 -9.24 3.07 -7.04
N ALA A 50 -9.90 1.92 -7.26
CA ALA A 50 -10.84 1.77 -8.38
C ALA A 50 -12.14 2.52 -8.13
N ARG A 51 -12.45 2.80 -6.86
CA ARG A 51 -13.71 3.44 -6.45
C ARG A 51 -13.63 4.95 -6.42
N GLU A 52 -12.45 5.48 -6.15
CA GLU A 52 -12.21 6.92 -6.03
C GLU A 52 -11.14 7.32 -7.03
N ALA A 53 -11.48 8.21 -7.94
CA ALA A 53 -10.61 8.60 -9.04
C ALA A 53 -9.29 9.24 -8.58
N HIS A 54 -9.18 9.67 -7.33
CA HIS A 54 -8.06 10.50 -6.88
C HIS A 54 -7.30 9.97 -5.67
N GLY A 55 -7.67 8.79 -5.18
CA GLY A 55 -6.95 8.19 -4.07
C GLY A 55 -5.84 7.27 -4.54
N ALA A 56 -4.66 7.36 -3.90
CA ALA A 56 -3.53 6.50 -4.22
C ALA A 56 -2.72 6.20 -2.96
N ILE A 57 -1.99 5.09 -3.00
CA ILE A 57 -1.05 4.71 -1.96
C ILE A 57 0.30 4.46 -2.60
N ASN A 58 1.32 5.17 -2.15
CA ASN A 58 2.70 4.96 -2.58
C ASN A 58 3.35 3.98 -1.60
N LEU A 59 3.83 2.86 -2.14
CA LEU A 59 4.46 1.79 -1.36
C LEU A 59 5.97 1.89 -1.46
N GLU A 60 6.65 1.74 -0.33
CA GLU A 60 8.10 1.70 -0.28
C GLU A 60 8.52 0.56 0.64
N TRP A 61 9.31 -0.37 0.11
CA TRP A 61 9.75 -1.55 0.85
C TRP A 61 11.17 -1.37 1.35
N HIS A 62 11.36 -1.58 2.65
CA HIS A 62 12.66 -1.54 3.31
C HIS A 62 13.01 -2.95 3.77
N GLY A 63 13.76 -3.66 2.92
CA GLY A 63 14.02 -5.10 3.12
C GLY A 63 14.83 -5.44 4.36
N ARG A 64 15.74 -4.55 4.77
CA ARG A 64 16.56 -4.80 5.96
C ARG A 64 15.75 -4.86 7.24
N SER A 65 14.76 -4.00 7.36
CA SER A 65 13.91 -3.94 8.55
C SER A 65 12.61 -4.71 8.40
N GLY A 66 12.32 -5.23 7.20
CA GLY A 66 11.04 -5.88 6.93
C GLY A 66 9.87 -4.93 7.07
N THR A 67 10.04 -3.67 6.66
CA THR A 67 9.04 -2.63 6.85
C THR A 67 8.52 -2.12 5.51
N LEU A 68 7.21 -2.07 5.36
CA LEU A 68 6.54 -1.44 4.24
C LEU A 68 5.98 -0.10 4.70
N ILE A 69 6.39 0.97 4.04
CA ILE A 69 5.88 2.31 4.29
C ILE A 69 4.88 2.65 3.18
N CYS A 70 3.67 2.97 3.56
CA CYS A 70 2.58 3.26 2.64
C CYS A 70 2.10 4.70 2.88
N ARG A 71 2.31 5.58 1.89
CA ARG A 71 1.87 6.97 1.97
C ARG A 71 0.57 7.11 1.21
N VAL A 72 -0.50 7.42 1.94
CA VAL A 72 -1.83 7.62 1.36
C VAL A 72 -1.95 9.05 0.89
N VAL A 73 -2.26 9.21 -0.40
CA VAL A 73 -2.41 10.54 -1.02
C VAL A 73 -3.81 10.64 -1.57
N THR A 74 -4.55 11.63 -1.11
CA THR A 74 -5.88 11.95 -1.64
C THR A 74 -5.92 13.42 -2.03
N LYS A 75 -6.73 13.74 -3.05
CA LYS A 75 -6.95 15.14 -3.41
C LYS A 75 -7.86 15.80 -2.39
N LEU A 76 -7.78 17.11 -2.35
CA LEU A 76 -8.60 17.94 -1.48
C LEU A 76 -10.09 17.58 -1.66
N GLY A 77 -10.77 17.39 -0.54
CA GLY A 77 -12.18 17.01 -0.53
C GLY A 77 -12.48 15.53 -0.55
N ASN A 78 -11.51 14.70 -0.91
CA ASN A 78 -11.68 13.24 -0.88
C ASN A 78 -11.37 12.68 0.50
N LYS A 79 -12.16 11.69 0.90
CA LYS A 79 -11.98 11.03 2.20
C LYS A 79 -10.95 9.91 2.07
N PRO A 80 -9.84 9.95 2.81
CA PRO A 80 -8.83 8.88 2.74
C PRO A 80 -9.30 7.56 3.33
N ASN A 81 -10.36 7.57 4.13
CA ASN A 81 -10.81 6.38 4.87
C ASN A 81 -11.19 5.21 3.96
N SER A 82 -11.73 5.51 2.81
CA SER A 82 -12.18 4.47 1.86
C SER A 82 -10.99 3.65 1.35
N ILE A 83 -9.97 4.30 0.84
CA ILE A 83 -8.79 3.59 0.31
C ILE A 83 -7.98 2.95 1.43
N ILE A 84 -7.91 3.59 2.60
CA ILE A 84 -7.23 3.01 3.77
C ILE A 84 -7.94 1.74 4.20
N GLY A 85 -9.27 1.78 4.32
CA GLY A 85 -10.06 0.61 4.70
C GLY A 85 -9.91 -0.54 3.72
N ASP A 86 -9.97 -0.25 2.43
CA ASP A 86 -9.77 -1.26 1.39
C ASP A 86 -8.39 -1.89 1.46
N PHE A 87 -7.37 -1.08 1.70
CA PHE A 87 -5.99 -1.56 1.77
C PHE A 87 -5.75 -2.42 3.02
N ILE A 88 -6.24 -2.00 4.17
CA ILE A 88 -6.12 -2.78 5.41
C ILE A 88 -6.87 -4.11 5.27
N ASP A 89 -8.08 -4.08 4.72
CA ASP A 89 -8.87 -5.28 4.46
C ASP A 89 -8.10 -6.25 3.56
N TYR A 90 -7.52 -5.74 2.48
CA TYR A 90 -6.68 -6.53 1.57
C TYR A 90 -5.49 -7.16 2.30
N LEU A 91 -4.74 -6.37 3.06
CA LEU A 91 -3.56 -6.86 3.78
C LEU A 91 -3.90 -8.01 4.73
N LEU A 92 -4.97 -7.85 5.50
CA LEU A 92 -5.39 -8.86 6.47
C LEU A 92 -5.97 -10.09 5.80
N ALA A 93 -6.66 -9.93 4.68
CA ALA A 93 -7.24 -11.05 3.95
C ALA A 93 -6.18 -11.89 3.22
N ARG A 94 -5.12 -11.25 2.68
CA ARG A 94 -4.20 -11.91 1.77
C ARG A 94 -2.80 -12.14 2.33
N HIS A 95 -2.38 -11.34 3.31
CA HIS A 95 -1.00 -11.36 3.78
C HIS A 95 -0.90 -11.43 5.31
N GLN A 96 -1.95 -11.86 5.98
CA GLN A 96 -2.02 -11.92 7.43
C GLN A 96 -0.84 -12.69 8.04
N SER A 97 -0.42 -13.78 7.43
CA SER A 97 0.67 -14.61 7.95
C SER A 97 2.02 -13.89 7.98
N ARG A 98 2.18 -12.83 7.20
CA ARG A 98 3.41 -12.05 7.15
C ARG A 98 3.37 -10.78 7.98
N ILE A 99 2.20 -10.36 8.43
CA ILE A 99 2.04 -9.07 9.10
C ILE A 99 2.16 -9.24 10.61
N LEU A 100 3.12 -8.54 11.20
CA LEU A 100 3.33 -8.50 12.65
C LEU A 100 2.61 -7.32 13.29
N ALA A 101 2.58 -6.17 12.61
CA ALA A 101 1.92 -4.97 13.11
C ALA A 101 1.58 -4.04 11.96
N ILE A 102 0.52 -3.26 12.15
CA ILE A 102 0.13 -2.18 11.25
C ILE A 102 -0.08 -0.93 12.09
N HIS A 103 0.65 0.13 11.77
CA HIS A 103 0.52 1.42 12.41
C HIS A 103 -0.01 2.44 11.41
N ILE A 104 -1.08 3.15 11.78
CA ILE A 104 -1.65 4.21 10.96
C ILE A 104 -1.35 5.54 11.64
N MET A 105 -0.62 6.40 10.93
CA MET A 105 -0.15 7.67 11.47
C MET A 105 -0.68 8.81 10.63
N ARG A 106 -1.29 9.78 11.28
CA ARG A 106 -1.74 11.00 10.63
C ARG A 106 -0.67 12.07 10.75
N ARG A 107 -0.54 12.83 9.71
CA ARG A 107 0.32 14.01 9.69
C ARG A 107 -0.50 15.28 9.44
#